data_06444ffe21e3fb55228380216571cfea
#
_entry.id   06444ffe21e3fb55228380216571cfea
#
_cell.length_a   1.000
_cell.length_b   1.000
_cell.length_c   1.000
_cell.angle_alpha   90.00
_cell.angle_beta   90.00
_cell.angle_gamma   90.00
#
_symmetry.space_group_name_H-M   'P 1'
#
loop_
_entity.id
_entity.type
_entity.pdbx_description
1 polymer ?
#
loop_
_entity_poly.entity_id
_entity_poly.type
_entity_poly.pdbx_seq_one_letter_code
_entity_poly.pdbx_strand_id
1 'polypeptide(L)'
;MANEIQGIDYETALANLRASSLELRGDLPEKNELLSRFHPDYQANARVKLPIGPNTGDYCHPDLAKLLISHPLIDDYDLSGAEHLNTDVLVIGGGGAGAAAALSATEAGARVIMANKLRIGDSNTVMAEGGIQAAVGAEDSLQQHFDDTIKGGHNAGKKELVAQMVTDAPSAIRWLIGLGMTFDLAKGADSNGMLSRKRAGGTTVPRILSYRDFTGLEMMRVLREAVELDENITQLNRHPAIELLSDEHGRCVGAILYDLEKRSLVLVHAKAVVLATGGSGRLHLQGFATSNHYGATADGLVMAYRIGAKLRDIDSFQYHPTGVAHPPHLAGALISEAVRSAGTKLVNGLGERFIDELQPRDVVAAAILRECREGRGVVRDGQVGVFLDTPRLIENDPDVLNRLVTLGHVAHKCGIDPAVEPVMIHPTLHYQNGGVEINGDGATCVEGLYCAGEVTGGIHGRNRLMGNALLDIISFGRRAGKAAAGCGLPLKKVRGGVGHVHDLQREMTRAGLTSDIKAPVLYPDYGKFDLREHAGLQEQQS
;
A
#
# COMPACT_ATOMS: atom_id res chain seq x y z
N MET A 1 19.99 27.80 1.85
CA MET A 1 19.80 28.20 0.44
C MET A 1 18.77 27.24 -0.12
N ALA A 2 17.57 27.69 -0.40
CA ALA A 2 16.58 26.90 -1.12
C ALA A 2 17.20 26.56 -2.48
N ASN A 3 17.34 25.25 -2.78
CA ASN A 3 17.71 24.84 -4.12
C ASN A 3 16.58 25.34 -5.04
N GLU A 4 16.88 26.29 -5.93
CA GLU A 4 15.95 26.64 -7.00
C GLU A 4 15.56 25.37 -7.72
N ILE A 5 14.25 25.13 -7.84
CA ILE A 5 13.72 24.00 -8.61
C ILE A 5 14.14 24.25 -10.05
N GLN A 6 15.06 23.43 -10.55
CA GLN A 6 15.55 23.52 -11.92
C GLN A 6 14.63 22.73 -12.84
N GLY A 7 14.29 23.32 -13.98
CA GLY A 7 13.48 22.67 -15.01
C GLY A 7 13.03 23.65 -16.08
N ILE A 8 12.22 23.16 -17.00
CA ILE A 8 11.66 23.93 -18.11
C ILE A 8 10.31 24.49 -17.66
N ASP A 9 10.07 25.76 -17.84
CA ASP A 9 8.79 26.37 -17.52
C ASP A 9 7.64 25.71 -18.31
N TYR A 10 6.44 25.71 -17.73
CA TYR A 10 5.29 24.98 -18.23
C TYR A 10 4.92 25.33 -19.68
N GLU A 11 4.90 26.63 -20.04
CA GLU A 11 4.49 27.07 -21.37
C GLU A 11 5.51 26.65 -22.44
N THR A 12 6.81 26.80 -22.14
CA THR A 12 7.89 26.31 -22.99
C THR A 12 7.84 24.81 -23.16
N ALA A 13 7.64 24.07 -22.05
CA ALA A 13 7.52 22.61 -22.09
C ALA A 13 6.31 22.14 -22.91
N LEU A 14 5.17 22.84 -22.79
CA LEU A 14 3.96 22.54 -23.57
C LEU A 14 4.18 22.78 -25.07
N ALA A 15 4.90 23.84 -25.43
CA ALA A 15 5.28 24.10 -26.81
C ALA A 15 6.21 23.00 -27.36
N ASN A 16 7.19 22.58 -26.57
CA ASN A 16 8.09 21.47 -26.91
C ASN A 16 7.32 20.14 -27.09
N LEU A 17 6.38 19.83 -26.20
CA LEU A 17 5.53 18.64 -26.32
C LEU A 17 4.73 18.65 -27.64
N ARG A 18 4.11 19.78 -27.99
CA ARG A 18 3.33 19.92 -29.24
C ARG A 18 4.18 19.72 -30.50
N ALA A 19 5.45 20.12 -30.47
CA ALA A 19 6.41 19.96 -31.56
C ALA A 19 7.07 18.56 -31.60
N SER A 20 6.89 17.73 -30.57
CA SER A 20 7.58 16.45 -30.42
C SER A 20 7.08 15.36 -31.37
N SER A 21 8.01 14.58 -31.94
CA SER A 21 7.71 13.33 -32.66
C SER A 21 7.39 12.15 -31.76
N LEU A 22 7.68 12.25 -30.44
CA LEU A 22 7.55 11.20 -29.45
C LEU A 22 8.39 9.93 -29.72
N GLU A 23 9.47 10.05 -30.50
CA GLU A 23 10.43 8.97 -30.63
C GLU A 23 11.13 8.73 -29.28
N LEU A 24 11.31 7.47 -28.93
CA LEU A 24 12.00 7.11 -27.70
C LEU A 24 13.50 7.46 -27.82
N ARG A 25 14.04 8.16 -26.84
CA ARG A 25 15.49 8.44 -26.78
C ARG A 25 16.31 7.15 -26.82
N GLY A 26 17.40 7.18 -27.59
CA GLY A 26 18.30 6.03 -27.73
C GLY A 26 19.31 5.83 -26.59
N ASP A 27 19.50 6.84 -25.73
CA ASP A 27 20.51 6.87 -24.66
C ASP A 27 19.91 6.52 -23.28
N LEU A 28 19.15 5.44 -23.19
CA LEU A 28 18.59 5.00 -21.93
C LEU A 28 19.68 4.34 -21.07
N PRO A 29 19.83 4.75 -19.78
CA PRO A 29 20.80 4.11 -18.89
C PRO A 29 20.36 2.68 -18.57
N GLU A 30 21.34 1.85 -18.23
CA GLU A 30 21.07 0.51 -17.71
C GLU A 30 20.19 0.57 -16.45
N LYS A 31 19.28 -0.41 -16.32
CA LYS A 31 18.29 -0.45 -15.23
C LYS A 31 18.93 -0.27 -13.85
N ASN A 32 20.00 -1.01 -13.56
CA ASN A 32 20.64 -0.99 -12.23
C ASN A 32 21.31 0.36 -11.94
N GLU A 33 21.89 1.01 -12.94
CA GLU A 33 22.45 2.35 -12.82
C GLU A 33 21.35 3.35 -12.52
N LEU A 34 20.25 3.31 -13.27
CA LEU A 34 19.11 4.20 -13.10
C LEU A 34 18.52 4.07 -11.68
N LEU A 35 18.29 2.85 -11.21
CA LEU A 35 17.77 2.61 -9.87
C LEU A 35 18.73 3.10 -8.77
N SER A 36 20.01 2.75 -8.86
CA SER A 36 21.00 3.11 -7.83
C SER A 36 21.19 4.63 -7.69
N ARG A 37 21.05 5.38 -8.78
CA ARG A 37 21.25 6.83 -8.80
C ARG A 37 20.00 7.64 -8.48
N PHE A 38 18.82 7.16 -8.82
CA PHE A 38 17.62 7.98 -8.82
C PHE A 38 16.46 7.42 -8.00
N HIS A 39 16.38 6.09 -7.77
CA HIS A 39 15.31 5.55 -6.95
C HIS A 39 15.48 5.94 -5.46
N PRO A 40 14.42 6.40 -4.78
CA PRO A 40 14.53 6.92 -3.42
C PRO A 40 15.15 5.94 -2.40
N ASP A 41 14.77 4.66 -2.44
CA ASP A 41 15.26 3.64 -1.48
C ASP A 41 16.76 3.35 -1.58
N TYR A 42 17.41 3.72 -2.70
CA TYR A 42 18.84 3.46 -2.92
C TYR A 42 19.74 4.67 -2.61
N GLN A 43 19.15 5.79 -2.18
CA GLN A 43 19.93 6.97 -1.78
C GLN A 43 20.67 6.71 -0.45
N ALA A 44 21.81 7.35 -0.24
CA ALA A 44 22.69 7.11 0.90
C ALA A 44 22.01 7.31 2.28
N ASN A 45 21.05 8.24 2.35
CA ASN A 45 20.30 8.56 3.57
C ASN A 45 18.96 7.82 3.68
N ALA A 46 18.65 6.91 2.76
CA ALA A 46 17.36 6.21 2.70
C ALA A 46 17.21 5.10 3.76
N ARG A 47 18.26 4.73 4.47
CA ARG A 47 18.25 3.61 5.42
C ARG A 47 19.13 3.83 6.62
N VAL A 48 18.65 3.34 7.76
CA VAL A 48 19.39 3.25 9.02
C VAL A 48 19.30 1.82 9.54
N LYS A 49 20.26 1.42 10.37
CA LYS A 49 20.18 0.13 11.08
C LYS A 49 19.35 0.29 12.33
N LEU A 50 18.43 -0.65 12.57
CA LEU A 50 17.69 -0.71 13.82
C LEU A 50 18.63 -1.08 14.97
N PRO A 51 18.66 -0.29 16.05
CA PRO A 51 19.59 -0.51 17.16
C PRO A 51 19.11 -1.53 18.19
N ILE A 52 17.79 -1.80 18.28
CA ILE A 52 17.16 -2.66 19.27
C ILE A 52 16.02 -3.47 18.66
N GLY A 53 15.44 -4.38 19.43
CA GLY A 53 14.26 -5.17 19.07
C GLY A 53 14.55 -6.37 18.16
N PRO A 54 13.51 -7.04 17.62
CA PRO A 54 13.65 -8.31 16.90
C PRO A 54 14.45 -8.23 15.60
N ASN A 55 14.63 -7.02 15.06
CA ASN A 55 15.40 -6.75 13.83
C ASN A 55 16.68 -5.95 14.07
N THR A 56 17.29 -6.05 15.24
CA THR A 56 18.55 -5.36 15.54
C THR A 56 19.59 -5.62 14.45
N GLY A 57 20.13 -4.54 13.87
CA GLY A 57 21.13 -4.58 12.80
C GLY A 57 20.57 -4.61 11.37
N ASP A 58 19.27 -4.85 11.18
CA ASP A 58 18.62 -4.79 9.88
C ASP A 58 18.41 -3.34 9.41
N TYR A 59 18.36 -3.15 8.09
CA TYR A 59 18.08 -1.83 7.50
C TYR A 59 16.58 -1.51 7.55
N CYS A 60 16.28 -0.27 7.87
CA CYS A 60 14.95 0.31 7.92
C CYS A 60 14.96 1.72 7.33
N HIS A 61 13.83 2.18 6.82
CA HIS A 61 13.67 3.59 6.47
C HIS A 61 13.78 4.46 7.74
N PRO A 62 14.52 5.61 7.73
CA PRO A 62 14.75 6.42 8.93
C PRO A 62 13.49 6.85 9.67
N ASP A 63 12.47 7.32 8.93
CA ASP A 63 11.23 7.79 9.56
C ASP A 63 10.42 6.64 10.16
N LEU A 64 10.43 5.46 9.52
CA LEU A 64 9.81 4.26 10.09
C LEU A 64 10.59 3.77 11.33
N ALA A 65 11.91 3.80 11.31
CA ALA A 65 12.75 3.43 12.45
C ALA A 65 12.41 4.27 13.70
N LYS A 66 12.17 5.59 13.54
CA LYS A 66 11.73 6.47 14.64
C LYS A 66 10.42 6.01 15.26
N LEU A 67 9.47 5.51 14.45
CA LEU A 67 8.19 4.99 14.95
C LEU A 67 8.35 3.65 15.66
N LEU A 68 9.17 2.75 15.11
CA LEU A 68 9.45 1.45 15.74
C LEU A 68 10.11 1.60 17.11
N ILE A 69 10.94 2.64 17.30
CA ILE A 69 11.67 2.95 18.53
C ILE A 69 11.00 4.12 19.27
N SER A 70 9.70 4.16 19.30
CA SER A 70 8.92 5.22 19.93
C SER A 70 8.32 4.79 21.26
N HIS A 71 7.88 5.75 22.06
CA HIS A 71 7.08 5.49 23.25
C HIS A 71 5.68 4.98 22.87
N PRO A 72 5.09 4.05 23.65
CA PRO A 72 3.71 3.60 23.44
C PRO A 72 2.70 4.71 23.79
N LEU A 73 1.49 4.58 23.29
CA LEU A 73 0.37 5.44 23.69
C LEU A 73 -0.15 5.10 25.09
N ILE A 74 0.15 3.90 25.60
CA ILE A 74 -0.46 3.30 26.80
C ILE A 74 0.47 3.30 28.02
N ASP A 75 1.43 4.22 28.10
CA ASP A 75 2.53 4.20 29.08
C ASP A 75 2.08 3.98 30.53
N ASP A 76 1.04 4.63 31.02
CA ASP A 76 0.61 4.59 32.44
C ASP A 76 -0.92 4.57 32.58
N TYR A 77 -1.64 3.98 31.62
CA TYR A 77 -3.09 3.92 31.69
C TYR A 77 -3.58 2.89 32.72
N ASP A 78 -4.45 3.31 33.62
CA ASP A 78 -5.22 2.41 34.45
C ASP A 78 -6.25 1.65 33.59
N LEU A 79 -6.00 0.36 33.39
CA LEU A 79 -6.87 -0.52 32.62
C LEU A 79 -8.05 -1.06 33.42
N SER A 80 -8.15 -0.76 34.76
CA SER A 80 -9.14 -1.33 35.65
C SER A 80 -10.59 -0.92 35.32
N GLY A 81 -10.77 0.22 34.63
CA GLY A 81 -12.07 0.73 34.19
C GLY A 81 -12.43 0.42 32.73
N ALA A 82 -11.59 -0.33 32.03
CA ALA A 82 -11.81 -0.61 30.63
C ALA A 82 -12.92 -1.66 30.40
N GLU A 83 -13.64 -1.53 29.29
CA GLU A 83 -14.57 -2.56 28.83
C GLU A 83 -13.80 -3.80 28.37
N HIS A 84 -14.25 -5.01 28.75
CA HIS A 84 -13.63 -6.27 28.35
C HIS A 84 -14.53 -7.05 27.39
N LEU A 85 -14.03 -7.32 26.20
CA LEU A 85 -14.66 -8.17 25.20
C LEU A 85 -13.86 -9.46 24.99
N ASN A 86 -14.55 -10.51 24.53
CA ASN A 86 -13.92 -11.80 24.26
C ASN A 86 -14.40 -12.35 22.90
N THR A 87 -13.47 -12.87 22.11
CA THR A 87 -13.77 -13.47 20.81
C THR A 87 -12.82 -14.63 20.49
N ASP A 88 -13.14 -15.44 19.50
CA ASP A 88 -12.22 -16.46 19.01
C ASP A 88 -11.09 -15.82 18.20
N VAL A 89 -11.42 -14.92 17.25
CA VAL A 89 -10.46 -14.20 16.41
C VAL A 89 -10.73 -12.70 16.47
N LEU A 90 -9.70 -11.91 16.76
CA LEU A 90 -9.72 -10.45 16.62
C LEU A 90 -9.05 -10.09 15.30
N VAL A 91 -9.78 -9.42 14.39
CA VAL A 91 -9.22 -8.87 13.15
C VAL A 91 -9.06 -7.36 13.30
N ILE A 92 -7.86 -6.84 13.10
CA ILE A 92 -7.55 -5.41 13.22
C ILE A 92 -7.32 -4.83 11.82
N GLY A 93 -8.29 -4.07 11.34
CA GLY A 93 -8.30 -3.44 10.02
C GLY A 93 -9.41 -3.95 9.11
N GLY A 94 -10.22 -3.03 8.56
CA GLY A 94 -11.41 -3.30 7.74
C GLY A 94 -11.21 -3.11 6.24
N GLY A 95 -9.96 -3.23 5.73
CA GLY A 95 -9.66 -3.30 4.31
C GLY A 95 -9.92 -4.69 3.73
N GLY A 96 -9.56 -4.90 2.46
CA GLY A 96 -9.80 -6.17 1.78
C GLY A 96 -9.18 -7.38 2.48
N ALA A 97 -7.97 -7.25 3.03
CA ALA A 97 -7.31 -8.34 3.78
C ALA A 97 -8.06 -8.70 5.06
N GLY A 98 -8.47 -7.70 5.84
CA GLY A 98 -9.21 -7.92 7.08
C GLY A 98 -10.60 -8.50 6.83
N ALA A 99 -11.32 -8.00 5.82
CA ALA A 99 -12.62 -8.55 5.42
C ALA A 99 -12.50 -10.02 4.97
N ALA A 100 -11.50 -10.33 4.14
CA ALA A 100 -11.24 -11.71 3.71
C ALA A 100 -10.84 -12.62 4.90
N ALA A 101 -10.08 -12.09 5.87
CA ALA A 101 -9.71 -12.83 7.07
C ALA A 101 -10.91 -13.10 7.98
N ALA A 102 -11.75 -12.09 8.22
CA ALA A 102 -12.95 -12.22 9.04
C ALA A 102 -13.92 -13.27 8.47
N LEU A 103 -14.26 -13.15 7.17
CA LEU A 103 -15.14 -14.09 6.48
C LEU A 103 -14.58 -15.52 6.50
N SER A 104 -13.27 -15.69 6.24
CA SER A 104 -12.69 -17.05 6.27
C SER A 104 -12.53 -17.61 7.67
N ALA A 105 -12.44 -16.78 8.69
CA ALA A 105 -12.48 -17.24 10.09
C ALA A 105 -13.89 -17.71 10.49
N THR A 106 -14.94 -17.00 10.07
CA THR A 106 -16.33 -17.45 10.33
C THR A 106 -16.71 -18.69 9.51
N GLU A 107 -16.26 -18.78 8.24
CA GLU A 107 -16.37 -20.01 7.43
C GLU A 107 -15.73 -21.21 8.13
N ALA A 108 -14.70 -21.00 8.97
CA ALA A 108 -14.05 -22.03 9.79
C ALA A 108 -14.68 -22.19 11.19
N GLY A 109 -15.80 -21.53 11.47
CA GLY A 109 -16.60 -21.67 12.70
C GLY A 109 -16.19 -20.77 13.86
N ALA A 110 -15.34 -19.76 13.65
CA ALA A 110 -14.93 -18.81 14.69
C ALA A 110 -15.94 -17.65 14.84
N ARG A 111 -16.06 -17.11 16.05
CA ARG A 111 -16.65 -15.80 16.28
C ARG A 111 -15.55 -14.74 16.11
N VAL A 112 -15.87 -13.67 15.42
CA VAL A 112 -14.92 -12.62 15.06
C VAL A 112 -15.34 -11.27 15.64
N ILE A 113 -14.40 -10.56 16.22
CA ILE A 113 -14.50 -9.10 16.40
C ILE A 113 -13.59 -8.46 15.34
N MET A 114 -14.15 -7.54 14.56
CA MET A 114 -13.40 -6.75 13.58
C MET A 114 -13.27 -5.31 14.09
N ALA A 115 -12.07 -4.90 14.46
CA ALA A 115 -11.76 -3.55 14.94
C ALA A 115 -11.24 -2.67 13.81
N ASN A 116 -11.90 -1.54 13.58
CA ASN A 116 -11.60 -0.61 12.51
C ASN A 116 -11.23 0.77 13.06
N LYS A 117 -10.10 1.31 12.65
CA LYS A 117 -9.68 2.67 13.00
C LYS A 117 -10.71 3.72 12.54
N LEU A 118 -11.29 3.51 11.37
CA LEU A 118 -12.38 4.28 10.78
C LEU A 118 -13.63 3.38 10.65
N ARG A 119 -14.09 3.14 9.45
CA ARG A 119 -15.19 2.22 9.15
C ARG A 119 -14.67 1.10 8.27
N ILE A 120 -15.41 0.00 8.22
CA ILE A 120 -15.14 -1.05 7.25
C ILE A 120 -15.16 -0.48 5.82
N GLY A 121 -14.14 -0.79 5.04
CA GLY A 121 -13.96 -0.29 3.67
C GLY A 121 -13.13 0.98 3.56
N ASP A 122 -13.02 1.81 4.60
CA ASP A 122 -12.19 3.02 4.58
C ASP A 122 -10.69 2.62 4.57
N SER A 123 -10.13 2.35 3.40
CA SER A 123 -8.80 1.75 3.23
C SER A 123 -8.20 1.99 1.85
N ASN A 124 -6.91 1.65 1.66
CA ASN A 124 -6.28 1.67 0.33
C ASN A 124 -6.97 0.74 -0.67
N THR A 125 -7.62 -0.33 -0.21
CA THR A 125 -8.30 -1.28 -1.10
C THR A 125 -9.40 -0.61 -1.92
N VAL A 126 -10.25 0.23 -1.29
CA VAL A 126 -11.35 0.92 -2.00
C VAL A 126 -10.84 1.87 -3.08
N MET A 127 -9.61 2.36 -2.94
CA MET A 127 -8.97 3.31 -3.85
C MET A 127 -8.22 2.62 -5.00
N ALA A 128 -8.14 1.28 -5.01
CA ALA A 128 -7.37 0.55 -6.01
C ALA A 128 -8.12 0.48 -7.36
N GLU A 129 -7.52 1.04 -8.40
CA GLU A 129 -8.12 1.18 -9.73
C GLU A 129 -7.77 0.02 -10.67
N GLY A 130 -6.51 -0.46 -10.59
CA GLY A 130 -5.86 -1.21 -11.65
C GLY A 130 -6.40 -2.61 -11.94
N GLY A 131 -6.79 -3.37 -10.93
CA GLY A 131 -7.25 -4.77 -11.07
C GLY A 131 -6.47 -5.77 -10.23
N ILE A 132 -6.83 -7.05 -10.36
CA ILE A 132 -6.26 -8.19 -9.67
C ILE A 132 -5.58 -9.14 -10.65
N GLN A 133 -4.37 -9.62 -10.35
CA GLN A 133 -3.68 -10.64 -11.16
C GLN A 133 -4.23 -12.04 -10.88
N ALA A 134 -4.54 -12.79 -11.93
CA ALA A 134 -4.80 -14.22 -11.84
C ALA A 134 -4.53 -14.93 -13.17
N ALA A 135 -3.80 -16.03 -13.13
CA ALA A 135 -3.55 -16.89 -14.29
C ALA A 135 -4.78 -17.77 -14.56
N VAL A 136 -5.78 -17.20 -15.26
CA VAL A 136 -7.05 -17.86 -15.61
C VAL A 136 -7.25 -18.00 -17.13
N GLY A 137 -6.32 -17.50 -17.94
CA GLY A 137 -6.34 -17.60 -19.39
C GLY A 137 -5.61 -18.82 -19.92
N ALA A 138 -6.01 -19.33 -21.08
CA ALA A 138 -5.37 -20.50 -21.70
C ALA A 138 -3.91 -20.26 -22.13
N GLU A 139 -3.56 -18.99 -22.41
CA GLU A 139 -2.21 -18.56 -22.79
C GLU A 139 -1.29 -18.26 -21.59
N ASP A 140 -1.80 -18.39 -20.36
CA ASP A 140 -1.09 -18.07 -19.12
C ASP A 140 -0.92 -19.33 -18.24
N SER A 141 -0.03 -19.26 -17.27
CA SER A 141 0.18 -20.34 -16.30
C SER A 141 0.56 -19.78 -14.92
N LEU A 142 0.35 -20.60 -13.89
CA LEU A 142 0.82 -20.28 -12.54
C LEU A 142 2.34 -20.07 -12.52
N GLN A 143 3.09 -20.84 -13.33
CA GLN A 143 4.54 -20.69 -13.43
C GLN A 143 4.94 -19.34 -14.02
N GLN A 144 4.30 -18.88 -15.10
CA GLN A 144 4.57 -17.56 -15.67
C GLN A 144 4.21 -16.43 -14.69
N HIS A 145 3.09 -16.55 -13.96
CA HIS A 145 2.72 -15.59 -12.94
C HIS A 145 3.74 -15.54 -11.80
N PHE A 146 4.23 -16.72 -11.38
CA PHE A 146 5.30 -16.82 -10.38
C PHE A 146 6.60 -16.17 -10.86
N ASP A 147 7.06 -16.52 -12.07
CA ASP A 147 8.32 -16.02 -12.63
C ASP A 147 8.29 -14.49 -12.83
N ASP A 148 7.18 -13.94 -13.35
CA ASP A 148 6.97 -12.50 -13.47
C ASP A 148 7.03 -11.82 -12.10
N THR A 149 6.39 -12.39 -11.08
CA THR A 149 6.35 -11.83 -9.72
C THR A 149 7.73 -11.82 -9.08
N ILE A 150 8.47 -12.93 -9.14
CA ILE A 150 9.83 -13.04 -8.61
C ILE A 150 10.78 -12.07 -9.31
N LYS A 151 10.74 -12.04 -10.66
CA LYS A 151 11.57 -11.13 -11.45
C LYS A 151 11.22 -9.66 -11.19
N GLY A 152 9.92 -9.35 -11.15
CA GLY A 152 9.42 -8.00 -10.87
C GLY A 152 9.81 -7.50 -9.49
N GLY A 153 9.86 -8.39 -8.49
CA GLY A 153 10.30 -8.15 -7.11
C GLY A 153 11.81 -8.18 -6.91
N HIS A 154 12.62 -8.13 -7.99
CA HIS A 154 14.09 -8.17 -7.97
C HIS A 154 14.67 -9.44 -7.33
N ASN A 155 13.97 -10.56 -7.45
CA ASN A 155 14.33 -11.87 -6.85
C ASN A 155 14.44 -11.84 -5.31
N ALA A 156 13.87 -10.83 -4.63
CA ALA A 156 13.90 -10.67 -3.19
C ALA A 156 12.69 -11.30 -2.47
N GLY A 157 11.60 -11.58 -3.20
CA GLY A 157 10.41 -12.24 -2.66
C GLY A 157 10.70 -13.65 -2.16
N LYS A 158 10.06 -14.06 -1.06
CA LYS A 158 10.10 -15.44 -0.59
C LYS A 158 9.35 -16.33 -1.58
N LYS A 159 10.07 -17.27 -2.20
CA LYS A 159 9.53 -18.12 -3.27
C LYS A 159 8.30 -18.91 -2.81
N GLU A 160 8.30 -19.40 -1.57
CA GLU A 160 7.17 -20.11 -0.96
C GLU A 160 5.92 -19.25 -0.84
N LEU A 161 6.05 -17.97 -0.44
CA LEU A 161 4.91 -17.06 -0.35
C LEU A 161 4.39 -16.66 -1.72
N VAL A 162 5.28 -16.39 -2.67
CA VAL A 162 4.90 -16.09 -4.06
C VAL A 162 4.19 -17.28 -4.69
N ALA A 163 4.73 -18.50 -4.55
CA ALA A 163 4.11 -19.72 -5.05
C ALA A 163 2.70 -19.92 -4.46
N GLN A 164 2.56 -19.66 -3.15
CA GLN A 164 1.28 -19.76 -2.47
C GLN A 164 0.25 -18.76 -3.02
N MET A 165 0.64 -17.49 -3.14
CA MET A 165 -0.21 -16.42 -3.68
C MET A 165 -0.70 -16.74 -5.09
N VAL A 166 0.21 -17.13 -5.99
CA VAL A 166 -0.17 -17.41 -7.40
C VAL A 166 -1.01 -18.66 -7.54
N THR A 167 -0.78 -19.67 -6.69
CA THR A 167 -1.58 -20.90 -6.65
C THR A 167 -3.01 -20.62 -6.18
N ASP A 168 -3.18 -19.71 -5.24
CA ASP A 168 -4.50 -19.33 -4.73
C ASP A 168 -5.29 -18.47 -5.72
N ALA A 169 -4.63 -17.79 -6.67
CA ALA A 169 -5.24 -16.78 -7.52
C ALA A 169 -6.54 -17.24 -8.22
N PRO A 170 -6.59 -18.39 -8.92
CA PRO A 170 -7.84 -18.80 -9.57
C PRO A 170 -8.98 -19.08 -8.58
N SER A 171 -8.66 -19.56 -7.37
CA SER A 171 -9.65 -19.81 -6.32
C SER A 171 -10.13 -18.51 -5.67
N ALA A 172 -9.24 -17.52 -5.51
CA ALA A 172 -9.58 -16.19 -5.00
C ALA A 172 -10.58 -15.48 -5.93
N ILE A 173 -10.36 -15.56 -7.25
CA ILE A 173 -11.31 -14.99 -8.24
C ILE A 173 -12.68 -15.66 -8.15
N ARG A 174 -12.73 -17.01 -8.09
CA ARG A 174 -13.99 -17.73 -7.94
C ARG A 174 -14.73 -17.37 -6.65
N TRP A 175 -13.98 -17.22 -5.54
CA TRP A 175 -14.55 -16.81 -4.25
C TRP A 175 -15.15 -15.42 -4.32
N LEU A 176 -14.45 -14.44 -4.90
CA LEU A 176 -14.96 -13.07 -5.10
C LEU A 176 -16.21 -13.05 -5.99
N ILE A 177 -16.23 -13.83 -7.09
CA ILE A 177 -17.41 -13.97 -7.94
C ILE A 177 -18.57 -14.60 -7.15
N GLY A 178 -18.29 -15.60 -6.31
CA GLY A 178 -19.26 -16.21 -5.42
C GLY A 178 -19.89 -15.25 -4.42
N LEU A 179 -19.16 -14.21 -4.01
CA LEU A 179 -19.68 -13.10 -3.20
C LEU A 179 -20.42 -12.03 -4.03
N GLY A 180 -20.51 -12.19 -5.36
CA GLY A 180 -21.20 -11.27 -6.25
C GLY A 180 -20.30 -10.18 -6.85
N MET A 181 -18.97 -10.32 -6.82
CA MET A 181 -18.07 -9.40 -7.50
C MET A 181 -18.20 -9.53 -9.03
N THR A 182 -18.27 -8.40 -9.69
CA THR A 182 -18.35 -8.30 -11.15
C THR A 182 -16.98 -7.96 -11.73
N PHE A 183 -16.65 -8.61 -12.86
CA PHE A 183 -15.45 -8.31 -13.65
C PHE A 183 -15.84 -7.96 -15.09
N ASP A 184 -15.01 -7.18 -15.77
CA ASP A 184 -15.17 -6.87 -17.19
C ASP A 184 -15.12 -8.14 -18.03
N LEU A 185 -16.01 -8.27 -19.00
CA LEU A 185 -16.04 -9.39 -19.95
C LEU A 185 -15.29 -9.04 -21.24
N ALA A 186 -14.68 -10.06 -21.85
CA ALA A 186 -14.08 -9.93 -23.16
C ALA A 186 -15.15 -9.59 -24.23
N LYS A 187 -14.77 -8.76 -25.21
CA LYS A 187 -15.67 -8.39 -26.32
C LYS A 187 -15.48 -9.35 -27.50
N GLY A 188 -16.55 -9.60 -28.22
CA GLY A 188 -16.55 -10.41 -29.44
C GLY A 188 -17.53 -11.58 -29.38
N ALA A 189 -17.93 -12.08 -30.55
CA ALA A 189 -18.92 -13.18 -30.68
C ALA A 189 -18.44 -14.49 -30.04
N ASP A 190 -17.13 -14.71 -30.01
CA ASP A 190 -16.51 -15.95 -29.48
C ASP A 190 -16.14 -15.84 -28.00
N SER A 191 -16.40 -14.70 -27.34
CA SER A 191 -15.96 -14.48 -25.95
C SER A 191 -16.73 -15.30 -24.92
N ASN A 192 -17.94 -15.73 -25.23
CA ASN A 192 -18.81 -16.62 -24.45
C ASN A 192 -18.72 -16.40 -22.92
N GLY A 193 -18.75 -15.15 -22.48
CA GLY A 193 -18.65 -14.78 -21.06
C GLY A 193 -17.25 -14.86 -20.44
N MET A 194 -16.19 -14.99 -21.24
CA MET A 194 -14.81 -14.97 -20.73
C MET A 194 -14.46 -13.63 -20.11
N LEU A 195 -13.66 -13.66 -19.03
CA LEU A 195 -13.16 -12.48 -18.35
C LEU A 195 -12.17 -11.71 -19.25
N SER A 196 -12.33 -10.38 -19.31
CA SER A 196 -11.38 -9.51 -19.98
C SER A 196 -10.07 -9.44 -19.18
N ARG A 197 -8.94 -9.49 -19.87
CA ARG A 197 -7.61 -9.46 -19.26
C ARG A 197 -6.79 -8.32 -19.86
N LYS A 198 -6.11 -7.57 -18.98
CA LYS A 198 -5.24 -6.46 -19.35
C LYS A 198 -3.79 -6.81 -19.03
N ARG A 199 -2.84 -6.22 -19.74
CA ARG A 199 -1.40 -6.35 -19.46
C ARG A 199 -0.97 -5.25 -18.48
N ALA A 200 -0.17 -5.63 -17.48
CA ALA A 200 0.50 -4.69 -16.58
C ALA A 200 1.98 -4.52 -16.94
N GLY A 201 2.58 -3.43 -16.48
CA GLY A 201 4.02 -3.24 -16.58
C GLY A 201 4.79 -4.36 -15.87
N GLY A 202 5.82 -4.91 -16.54
CA GLY A 202 6.62 -6.01 -16.02
C GLY A 202 6.00 -7.40 -16.13
N THR A 203 4.80 -7.56 -16.71
CA THR A 203 4.19 -8.87 -16.96
C THR A 203 4.42 -9.36 -18.39
N THR A 204 4.56 -10.68 -18.55
CA THR A 204 4.79 -11.31 -19.87
C THR A 204 3.50 -11.47 -20.67
N VAL A 205 2.38 -11.76 -20.00
CA VAL A 205 1.07 -11.98 -20.63
C VAL A 205 -0.04 -11.18 -19.93
N PRO A 206 -1.19 -10.92 -20.61
CA PRO A 206 -2.34 -10.28 -20.00
C PRO A 206 -2.99 -11.18 -18.94
N ARG A 207 -3.03 -10.77 -17.66
CA ARG A 207 -3.69 -11.50 -16.57
C ARG A 207 -4.43 -10.63 -15.57
N ILE A 208 -4.45 -9.31 -15.79
CA ILE A 208 -5.18 -8.39 -14.92
C ILE A 208 -6.66 -8.48 -15.19
N LEU A 209 -7.41 -8.89 -14.19
CA LEU A 209 -8.88 -8.83 -14.16
C LEU A 209 -9.30 -7.54 -13.46
N SER A 210 -10.27 -6.83 -14.02
CA SER A 210 -10.73 -5.54 -13.49
C SER A 210 -12.23 -5.37 -13.62
N TYR A 211 -12.78 -4.43 -12.87
CA TYR A 211 -14.09 -3.84 -13.09
C TYR A 211 -13.87 -2.40 -13.48
N ARG A 212 -13.88 -2.11 -14.79
CA ARG A 212 -13.49 -0.81 -15.36
C ARG A 212 -12.13 -0.35 -14.78
N ASP A 213 -12.11 0.81 -14.13
CA ASP A 213 -11.01 1.34 -13.31
C ASP A 213 -11.43 1.57 -11.85
N PHE A 214 -12.36 0.73 -11.34
CA PHE A 214 -12.91 0.76 -9.98
C PHE A 214 -12.83 -0.60 -9.28
N THR A 215 -11.82 -1.40 -9.60
CA THR A 215 -11.73 -2.80 -9.13
C THR A 215 -11.75 -2.91 -7.61
N GLY A 216 -11.01 -2.04 -6.91
CA GLY A 216 -10.98 -2.05 -5.45
C GLY A 216 -12.30 -1.61 -4.81
N LEU A 217 -12.99 -0.64 -5.42
CA LEU A 217 -14.30 -0.20 -4.97
C LEU A 217 -15.33 -1.34 -5.09
N GLU A 218 -15.35 -2.04 -6.24
CA GLU A 218 -16.24 -3.19 -6.46
C GLU A 218 -15.91 -4.34 -5.52
N MET A 219 -14.61 -4.63 -5.30
CA MET A 219 -14.16 -5.64 -4.34
C MET A 219 -14.64 -5.31 -2.92
N MET A 220 -14.47 -4.05 -2.48
CA MET A 220 -14.90 -3.64 -1.14
C MET A 220 -16.41 -3.60 -1.01
N ARG A 221 -17.17 -3.34 -2.08
CA ARG A 221 -18.63 -3.43 -2.06
C ARG A 221 -19.08 -4.82 -1.62
N VAL A 222 -18.59 -5.88 -2.30
CA VAL A 222 -19.00 -7.25 -1.99
C VAL A 222 -18.45 -7.75 -0.66
N LEU A 223 -17.20 -7.42 -0.32
CA LEU A 223 -16.58 -7.85 0.94
C LEU A 223 -17.26 -7.19 2.14
N ARG A 224 -17.57 -5.90 2.05
CA ARG A 224 -18.27 -5.18 3.10
C ARG A 224 -19.67 -5.73 3.31
N GLU A 225 -20.44 -5.93 2.22
CA GLU A 225 -21.77 -6.50 2.27
C GLU A 225 -21.76 -7.89 2.93
N ALA A 226 -20.81 -8.76 2.54
CA ALA A 226 -20.67 -10.08 3.13
C ALA A 226 -20.34 -10.03 4.65
N VAL A 227 -19.45 -9.11 5.07
CA VAL A 227 -19.11 -8.92 6.49
C VAL A 227 -20.31 -8.34 7.28
N GLU A 228 -21.07 -7.42 6.70
CA GLU A 228 -22.24 -6.80 7.36
C GLU A 228 -23.39 -7.79 7.52
N LEU A 229 -23.48 -8.81 6.67
CA LEU A 229 -24.51 -9.85 6.71
C LEU A 229 -24.14 -11.06 7.59
N ASP A 230 -22.87 -11.21 7.99
CA ASP A 230 -22.42 -12.35 8.82
C ASP A 230 -22.64 -12.08 10.30
N GLU A 231 -23.61 -12.77 10.90
CA GLU A 231 -23.97 -12.64 12.32
C GLU A 231 -22.86 -13.04 13.30
N ASN A 232 -21.82 -13.76 12.83
CA ASN A 232 -20.67 -14.15 13.64
C ASN A 232 -19.56 -13.08 13.65
N ILE A 233 -19.74 -11.97 12.92
CA ILE A 233 -18.80 -10.85 12.88
C ILE A 233 -19.37 -9.64 13.61
N THR A 234 -18.77 -9.31 14.76
CA THR A 234 -19.05 -8.04 15.46
C THR A 234 -18.10 -6.96 14.97
N GLN A 235 -18.63 -5.88 14.41
CA GLN A 235 -17.83 -4.75 13.93
C GLN A 235 -17.70 -3.67 14.99
N LEU A 236 -16.46 -3.27 15.28
CA LEU A 236 -16.13 -2.11 16.11
C LEU A 236 -15.53 -1.04 15.21
N ASN A 237 -16.36 -0.16 14.66
CA ASN A 237 -15.93 0.98 13.86
C ASN A 237 -15.47 2.13 14.76
N ARG A 238 -14.47 2.92 14.32
CA ARG A 238 -13.84 4.00 15.10
C ARG A 238 -13.21 3.51 16.42
N HIS A 239 -12.67 2.29 16.35
CA HIS A 239 -11.94 1.67 17.45
C HIS A 239 -10.52 1.33 16.99
N PRO A 240 -9.61 2.33 16.84
CA PRO A 240 -8.21 2.05 16.54
C PRO A 240 -7.59 1.15 17.62
N ALA A 241 -6.82 0.16 17.18
CA ALA A 241 -5.95 -0.57 18.08
C ALA A 241 -4.75 0.31 18.44
N ILE A 242 -4.44 0.40 19.73
CA ILE A 242 -3.34 1.21 20.24
C ILE A 242 -2.19 0.37 20.78
N GLU A 243 -2.45 -0.90 21.18
CA GLU A 243 -1.41 -1.87 21.54
C GLU A 243 -1.97 -3.30 21.47
N LEU A 244 -1.07 -4.29 21.27
CA LEU A 244 -1.42 -5.69 21.40
C LEU A 244 -1.34 -6.15 22.85
N LEU A 245 -2.00 -7.26 23.17
CA LEU A 245 -1.91 -7.92 24.47
C LEU A 245 -1.06 -9.19 24.34
N SER A 246 -0.07 -9.35 25.23
CA SER A 246 0.69 -10.59 25.36
C SER A 246 0.40 -11.29 26.68
N ASP A 247 0.43 -12.62 26.69
CA ASP A 247 0.38 -13.40 27.92
C ASP A 247 1.78 -13.59 28.56
N GLU A 248 1.84 -14.32 29.65
CA GLU A 248 3.08 -14.62 30.38
C GLU A 248 4.11 -15.46 29.59
N HIS A 249 3.69 -16.07 28.46
CA HIS A 249 4.54 -16.84 27.55
C HIS A 249 4.93 -16.04 26.30
N GLY A 250 4.56 -14.76 26.20
CA GLY A 250 4.82 -13.89 25.04
C GLY A 250 3.91 -14.15 23.85
N ARG A 251 2.80 -14.90 23.99
CA ARG A 251 1.84 -15.13 22.91
C ARG A 251 0.92 -13.92 22.79
N CYS A 252 0.54 -13.58 21.55
CA CYS A 252 -0.45 -12.54 21.29
C CYS A 252 -1.86 -13.09 21.61
N VAL A 253 -2.57 -12.42 22.53
CA VAL A 253 -3.85 -12.87 23.06
C VAL A 253 -4.91 -11.79 23.05
N GLY A 254 -4.76 -10.79 22.19
CA GLY A 254 -5.73 -9.71 22.03
C GLY A 254 -5.10 -8.36 21.72
N ALA A 255 -5.89 -7.31 21.92
CA ALA A 255 -5.44 -5.93 21.76
C ALA A 255 -6.20 -4.96 22.67
N ILE A 256 -5.60 -3.81 22.91
CA ILE A 256 -6.21 -2.64 23.49
C ILE A 256 -6.68 -1.74 22.37
N LEU A 257 -7.95 -1.43 22.36
CA LEU A 257 -8.59 -0.51 21.44
C LEU A 257 -8.96 0.78 22.16
N TYR A 258 -9.09 1.85 21.41
CA TYR A 258 -9.60 3.12 21.90
C TYR A 258 -10.93 3.45 21.19
N ASP A 259 -12.02 3.49 21.96
CA ASP A 259 -13.33 3.94 21.45
C ASP A 259 -13.29 5.47 21.27
N LEU A 260 -13.24 5.92 20.01
CA LEU A 260 -13.16 7.37 19.67
C LEU A 260 -14.44 8.13 20.03
N GLU A 261 -15.57 7.45 20.15
CA GLU A 261 -16.86 8.08 20.48
C GLU A 261 -17.04 8.24 21.99
N LYS A 262 -16.80 7.16 22.75
CA LYS A 262 -16.88 7.16 24.21
C LYS A 262 -15.61 7.70 24.88
N ARG A 263 -14.50 7.81 24.15
CA ARG A 263 -13.16 8.19 24.66
C ARG A 263 -12.70 7.29 25.79
N SER A 264 -12.86 6.00 25.61
CA SER A 264 -12.54 4.98 26.62
C SER A 264 -11.74 3.83 26.01
N LEU A 265 -11.08 3.08 26.88
CA LEU A 265 -10.34 1.88 26.48
C LEU A 265 -11.27 0.67 26.43
N VAL A 266 -11.03 -0.19 25.42
CA VAL A 266 -11.68 -1.48 25.26
C VAL A 266 -10.59 -2.55 25.12
N LEU A 267 -10.58 -3.53 26.01
CA LEU A 267 -9.68 -4.68 25.97
C LEU A 267 -10.38 -5.84 25.28
N VAL A 268 -9.88 -6.24 24.13
CA VAL A 268 -10.39 -7.42 23.43
C VAL A 268 -9.43 -8.59 23.63
N HIS A 269 -9.90 -9.61 24.35
CA HIS A 269 -9.18 -10.87 24.51
C HIS A 269 -9.60 -11.84 23.40
N ALA A 270 -8.62 -12.42 22.71
CA ALA A 270 -8.84 -13.33 21.59
C ALA A 270 -7.89 -14.52 21.64
N LYS A 271 -8.30 -15.67 21.09
CA LYS A 271 -7.40 -16.82 20.92
C LYS A 271 -6.32 -16.54 19.90
N ALA A 272 -6.64 -15.72 18.90
CA ALA A 272 -5.72 -15.27 17.86
C ALA A 272 -6.07 -13.86 17.39
N VAL A 273 -5.06 -13.13 16.89
CA VAL A 273 -5.18 -11.79 16.33
C VAL A 273 -4.69 -11.81 14.90
N VAL A 274 -5.45 -11.21 13.99
CA VAL A 274 -5.03 -10.96 12.59
C VAL A 274 -4.83 -9.47 12.38
N LEU A 275 -3.59 -9.03 12.13
CA LEU A 275 -3.29 -7.68 11.72
C LEU A 275 -3.48 -7.52 10.20
N ALA A 276 -4.37 -6.63 9.80
CA ALA A 276 -4.67 -6.27 8.41
C ALA A 276 -4.72 -4.74 8.24
N THR A 277 -3.79 -4.06 8.89
CA THR A 277 -3.78 -2.60 9.14
C THR A 277 -3.28 -1.75 7.98
N GLY A 278 -2.84 -2.39 6.88
CA GLY A 278 -2.20 -1.69 5.76
C GLY A 278 -0.77 -1.24 6.06
N GLY A 279 -0.24 -0.39 5.18
CA GLY A 279 1.14 0.07 5.23
C GLY A 279 1.33 1.43 5.90
N SER A 280 2.38 2.15 5.45
CA SER A 280 2.89 3.38 6.05
C SER A 280 2.90 4.59 5.10
N GLY A 281 2.30 4.47 3.91
CA GLY A 281 2.44 5.50 2.86
C GLY A 281 1.98 6.89 3.27
N ARG A 282 1.11 7.04 4.26
CA ARG A 282 0.64 8.34 4.74
C ARG A 282 1.63 9.07 5.67
N LEU A 283 2.75 8.45 5.96
CA LEU A 283 3.84 9.10 6.69
C LEU A 283 4.68 10.03 5.79
N HIS A 284 4.39 10.13 4.49
CA HIS A 284 5.10 10.96 3.53
C HIS A 284 6.62 10.77 3.55
N LEU A 285 7.05 9.51 3.59
CA LEU A 285 8.46 9.16 3.71
C LEU A 285 9.31 9.91 2.68
N GLN A 286 10.45 10.43 3.11
CA GLN A 286 11.36 11.27 2.30
C GLN A 286 10.69 12.50 1.67
N GLY A 287 9.57 12.99 2.23
CA GLY A 287 8.85 14.16 1.70
C GLY A 287 8.05 13.91 0.43
N PHE A 288 7.90 12.67 -0.02
CA PHE A 288 7.06 12.37 -1.18
C PHE A 288 5.58 12.59 -0.86
N ALA A 289 4.87 13.15 -1.81
CA ALA A 289 3.41 13.10 -1.84
C ALA A 289 2.95 11.64 -1.88
N THR A 290 1.71 11.35 -1.46
CA THR A 290 1.23 9.97 -1.36
C THR A 290 -0.14 9.79 -2.00
N SER A 291 -0.35 8.63 -2.61
CA SER A 291 -1.65 8.16 -3.08
C SER A 291 -2.42 7.34 -2.02
N ASN A 292 -1.87 7.19 -0.82
CA ASN A 292 -2.44 6.33 0.20
C ASN A 292 -3.61 6.98 0.95
N HIS A 293 -4.53 6.15 1.41
CA HIS A 293 -5.56 6.50 2.36
C HIS A 293 -4.91 7.05 3.66
N TYR A 294 -5.47 8.10 4.26
CA TYR A 294 -4.83 8.78 5.38
C TYR A 294 -4.71 7.91 6.66
N GLY A 295 -5.37 6.77 6.72
CA GLY A 295 -5.20 5.77 7.77
C GLY A 295 -3.96 4.89 7.65
N ALA A 296 -3.16 4.99 6.57
CA ALA A 296 -1.97 4.16 6.35
C ALA A 296 -0.75 4.72 7.09
N THR A 297 -0.68 4.53 8.40
CA THR A 297 0.26 5.17 9.34
C THR A 297 1.16 4.19 10.10
N ALA A 298 1.37 2.97 9.57
CA ALA A 298 2.23 1.92 10.14
C ALA A 298 1.79 1.36 11.51
N ASP A 299 0.55 1.59 11.95
CA ASP A 299 0.14 1.26 13.32
C ASP A 299 0.35 -0.22 13.67
N GLY A 300 -0.09 -1.13 12.78
CA GLY A 300 0.11 -2.56 13.00
C GLY A 300 1.56 -3.00 12.95
N LEU A 301 2.39 -2.33 12.13
CA LEU A 301 3.82 -2.61 12.05
C LEU A 301 4.52 -2.27 13.37
N VAL A 302 4.17 -1.13 13.97
CA VAL A 302 4.69 -0.69 15.28
C VAL A 302 4.29 -1.67 16.38
N MET A 303 3.01 -2.04 16.46
CA MET A 303 2.51 -2.97 17.46
C MET A 303 3.13 -4.37 17.29
N ALA A 304 3.26 -4.86 16.06
CA ALA A 304 3.88 -6.14 15.77
C ALA A 304 5.37 -6.15 16.17
N TYR A 305 6.10 -5.06 15.90
CA TYR A 305 7.49 -4.93 16.31
C TYR A 305 7.68 -4.96 17.83
N ARG A 306 6.82 -4.24 18.56
CA ARG A 306 6.86 -4.19 20.03
C ARG A 306 6.63 -5.54 20.68
N ILE A 307 5.68 -6.33 20.16
CA ILE A 307 5.41 -7.67 20.70
C ILE A 307 6.47 -8.70 20.28
N GLY A 308 7.48 -8.32 19.49
CA GLY A 308 8.60 -9.16 19.10
C GLY A 308 8.48 -9.83 17.74
N ALA A 309 7.52 -9.46 16.90
CA ALA A 309 7.40 -9.98 15.55
C ALA A 309 8.54 -9.45 14.66
N LYS A 310 9.17 -10.36 13.91
CA LYS A 310 10.20 -10.00 12.92
C LYS A 310 9.60 -9.27 11.74
N LEU A 311 10.34 -8.30 11.24
CA LEU A 311 10.04 -7.55 10.03
C LEU A 311 10.98 -7.96 8.90
N ARG A 312 10.58 -7.66 7.65
CA ARG A 312 11.36 -7.94 6.46
C ARG A 312 11.22 -6.83 5.43
N ASP A 313 12.32 -6.49 4.76
CA ASP A 313 12.38 -5.52 3.65
C ASP A 313 11.76 -4.14 3.99
N ILE A 314 11.82 -3.72 5.26
CA ILE A 314 11.21 -2.47 5.77
C ILE A 314 11.95 -1.19 5.35
N ASP A 315 12.94 -1.32 4.50
CA ASP A 315 13.61 -0.26 3.76
C ASP A 315 13.13 -0.20 2.29
N SER A 316 12.07 -0.94 1.92
CA SER A 316 11.60 -1.05 0.55
C SER A 316 10.19 -0.51 0.37
N PHE A 317 10.07 0.50 -0.49
CA PHE A 317 8.82 1.17 -0.84
C PHE A 317 8.62 1.23 -2.35
N GLN A 318 7.38 1.30 -2.77
CA GLN A 318 7.04 1.52 -4.16
C GLN A 318 6.56 2.95 -4.36
N TYR A 319 7.17 3.63 -5.31
CA TYR A 319 6.76 4.94 -5.79
C TYR A 319 6.00 4.75 -7.10
N HIS A 320 4.71 5.10 -7.10
CA HIS A 320 3.92 5.02 -8.33
C HIS A 320 4.36 6.13 -9.30
N PRO A 321 4.69 5.83 -10.56
CA PRO A 321 5.22 6.82 -11.49
C PRO A 321 4.29 8.01 -11.73
N THR A 322 2.98 7.77 -11.74
CA THR A 322 1.97 8.74 -12.21
C THR A 322 1.10 9.25 -11.07
N GLY A 323 1.70 9.94 -10.08
CA GLY A 323 0.99 10.81 -9.16
C GLY A 323 0.83 12.19 -9.78
N VAL A 324 -0.30 12.87 -9.54
CA VAL A 324 -0.49 14.28 -9.93
C VAL A 324 0.59 15.13 -9.28
N ALA A 325 1.25 15.98 -10.06
CA ALA A 325 2.23 16.96 -9.55
C ALA A 325 1.61 18.34 -9.36
N HIS A 326 0.70 18.74 -10.25
CA HIS A 326 0.03 20.04 -10.23
C HIS A 326 -1.47 19.87 -10.50
N PRO A 327 -2.35 20.59 -9.77
CA PRO A 327 -2.07 21.62 -8.75
C PRO A 327 -1.60 21.06 -7.40
N PRO A 328 -0.90 21.85 -6.57
CA PRO A 328 -0.28 21.37 -5.32
C PRO A 328 -1.23 20.67 -4.35
N HIS A 329 -2.49 21.12 -4.23
CA HIS A 329 -3.49 20.52 -3.33
C HIS A 329 -3.96 19.12 -3.77
N LEU A 330 -3.64 18.70 -4.99
CA LEU A 330 -3.89 17.35 -5.51
C LEU A 330 -2.59 16.54 -5.65
N ALA A 331 -1.45 17.09 -5.20
CA ALA A 331 -0.18 16.40 -5.31
C ALA A 331 -0.26 14.98 -4.70
N GLY A 332 0.18 13.98 -5.46
CA GLY A 332 0.13 12.59 -5.07
C GLY A 332 -1.16 11.84 -5.44
N ALA A 333 -2.22 12.53 -5.88
CA ALA A 333 -3.42 11.85 -6.36
C ALA A 333 -3.07 10.87 -7.49
N LEU A 334 -3.60 9.65 -7.41
CA LEU A 334 -3.23 8.58 -8.33
C LEU A 334 -3.82 8.80 -9.73
N ILE A 335 -2.98 8.60 -10.74
CA ILE A 335 -3.41 8.29 -12.10
C ILE A 335 -3.04 6.83 -12.37
N SER A 336 -4.04 6.01 -12.65
CA SER A 336 -3.90 4.57 -12.83
C SER A 336 -2.84 4.20 -13.89
N GLU A 337 -2.13 3.10 -13.65
CA GLU A 337 -1.26 2.49 -14.66
C GLU A 337 -2.01 2.11 -15.94
N ALA A 338 -3.31 1.89 -15.86
CA ALA A 338 -4.16 1.62 -17.01
C ALA A 338 -4.08 2.72 -18.08
N VAL A 339 -3.81 3.98 -17.69
CA VAL A 339 -3.61 5.10 -18.62
C VAL A 339 -2.35 4.89 -19.46
N ARG A 340 -1.24 4.45 -18.84
CA ARG A 340 0.01 4.10 -19.56
C ARG A 340 -0.20 2.85 -20.43
N SER A 341 -0.91 1.86 -19.91
CA SER A 341 -1.26 0.65 -20.67
C SER A 341 -2.16 0.93 -21.88
N ALA A 342 -2.95 2.02 -21.84
CA ALA A 342 -3.75 2.48 -22.97
C ALA A 342 -2.91 3.22 -24.06
N GLY A 343 -1.61 3.46 -23.81
CA GLY A 343 -0.70 3.99 -24.81
C GLY A 343 -0.20 5.42 -24.59
N THR A 344 -0.58 6.07 -23.49
CA THR A 344 -0.09 7.41 -23.12
C THR A 344 1.42 7.43 -23.00
N LYS A 345 2.05 8.52 -23.45
CA LYS A 345 3.50 8.71 -23.42
C LYS A 345 3.93 9.59 -22.24
N LEU A 346 5.14 9.33 -21.73
CA LEU A 346 5.83 10.14 -20.73
C LEU A 346 6.83 11.05 -21.43
N VAL A 347 6.68 12.37 -21.26
CA VAL A 347 7.46 13.37 -21.99
C VAL A 347 8.03 14.38 -21.01
N ASN A 348 9.34 14.68 -21.13
CA ASN A 348 10.02 15.68 -20.31
C ASN A 348 9.77 17.11 -20.81
N GLY A 349 10.31 18.12 -20.13
CA GLY A 349 10.15 19.53 -20.48
C GLY A 349 10.81 19.92 -21.83
N LEU A 350 11.71 19.11 -22.36
CA LEU A 350 12.31 19.30 -23.69
C LEU A 350 11.47 18.71 -24.83
N GLY A 351 10.34 18.07 -24.52
CA GLY A 351 9.51 17.37 -25.50
C GLY A 351 10.01 15.97 -25.85
N GLU A 352 10.90 15.38 -25.07
CA GLU A 352 11.50 14.08 -25.34
C GLU A 352 10.78 12.96 -24.59
N ARG A 353 10.46 11.87 -25.28
CA ARG A 353 10.04 10.61 -24.67
C ARG A 353 11.28 9.86 -24.15
N PHE A 354 11.39 9.68 -22.85
CA PHE A 354 12.63 9.29 -22.16
C PHE A 354 12.62 7.87 -21.57
N ILE A 355 11.50 7.14 -21.67
CA ILE A 355 11.35 5.77 -21.13
C ILE A 355 10.26 5.00 -21.89
N ASP A 356 10.34 3.67 -21.90
CA ASP A 356 9.21 2.82 -22.23
C ASP A 356 8.26 2.76 -21.03
N GLU A 357 7.04 3.22 -21.20
CA GLU A 357 6.04 3.45 -20.18
C GLU A 357 5.56 2.16 -19.46
N LEU A 358 5.78 0.99 -20.06
CA LEU A 358 5.42 -0.31 -19.52
C LEU A 358 6.59 -1.06 -18.86
N GLN A 359 7.71 -0.40 -18.63
CA GLN A 359 8.75 -0.90 -17.73
C GLN A 359 8.20 -1.05 -16.30
N PRO A 360 8.85 -1.84 -15.43
CA PRO A 360 8.49 -1.92 -14.01
C PRO A 360 8.39 -0.54 -13.34
N ARG A 361 7.50 -0.40 -12.36
CA ARG A 361 7.17 0.89 -11.73
C ARG A 361 8.37 1.62 -11.15
N ASP A 362 9.28 0.90 -10.50
CA ASP A 362 10.52 1.43 -9.93
C ASP A 362 11.43 2.05 -10.99
N VAL A 363 11.53 1.40 -12.14
CA VAL A 363 12.32 1.88 -13.29
C VAL A 363 11.72 3.16 -13.86
N VAL A 364 10.40 3.18 -14.07
CA VAL A 364 9.71 4.36 -14.62
C VAL A 364 9.78 5.52 -13.61
N ALA A 365 9.57 5.26 -12.31
CA ALA A 365 9.70 6.28 -11.28
C ALA A 365 11.11 6.87 -11.21
N ALA A 366 12.14 6.02 -11.24
CA ALA A 366 13.54 6.47 -11.26
C ALA A 366 13.87 7.29 -12.53
N ALA A 367 13.31 6.92 -13.70
CA ALA A 367 13.48 7.69 -14.92
C ALA A 367 12.86 9.09 -14.82
N ILE A 368 11.65 9.21 -14.27
CA ILE A 368 10.99 10.52 -14.05
C ILE A 368 11.84 11.36 -13.08
N LEU A 369 12.30 10.77 -11.97
CA LEU A 369 13.15 11.48 -11.00
C LEU A 369 14.47 11.92 -11.61
N ARG A 370 15.05 11.15 -12.55
CA ARG A 370 16.22 11.57 -13.32
C ARG A 370 15.93 12.83 -14.12
N GLU A 371 14.85 12.83 -14.91
CA GLU A 371 14.50 14.00 -15.72
C GLU A 371 14.30 15.26 -14.85
N CYS A 372 13.63 15.11 -13.71
CA CYS A 372 13.44 16.22 -12.78
C CYS A 372 14.76 16.70 -12.15
N ARG A 373 15.64 15.80 -11.68
CA ARG A 373 16.91 16.15 -11.03
C ARG A 373 17.94 16.71 -11.98
N GLU A 374 17.91 16.32 -13.25
CA GLU A 374 18.84 16.79 -14.29
C GLU A 374 18.32 18.05 -15.02
N GLY A 375 17.28 18.71 -14.48
CA GLY A 375 16.76 19.99 -15.00
C GLY A 375 15.94 19.87 -16.28
N ARG A 376 15.55 18.66 -16.69
CA ARG A 376 14.69 18.44 -17.86
C ARG A 376 13.22 18.23 -17.47
N GLY A 377 12.89 18.33 -16.20
CA GLY A 377 11.50 18.32 -15.72
C GLY A 377 10.73 19.56 -16.17
N VAL A 378 9.40 19.47 -16.06
CA VAL A 378 8.48 20.61 -16.24
C VAL A 378 8.28 21.29 -14.88
N VAL A 379 8.35 22.61 -14.84
CA VAL A 379 8.12 23.40 -13.63
C VAL A 379 6.86 24.25 -13.79
N ARG A 380 5.95 24.16 -12.81
CA ARG A 380 4.73 24.98 -12.73
C ARG A 380 4.43 25.28 -11.26
N ASP A 381 4.27 26.55 -10.90
CA ASP A 381 3.91 27.02 -9.55
C ASP A 381 4.75 26.35 -8.42
N GLY A 382 6.06 26.27 -8.62
CA GLY A 382 6.98 25.66 -7.66
C GLY A 382 6.92 24.13 -7.57
N GLN A 383 6.15 23.48 -8.41
CA GLN A 383 6.13 22.02 -8.55
C GLN A 383 6.99 21.56 -9.74
N VAL A 384 7.61 20.40 -9.62
CA VAL A 384 8.37 19.78 -10.71
C VAL A 384 7.77 18.43 -11.08
N GLY A 385 7.77 18.10 -12.35
CA GLY A 385 7.26 16.82 -12.85
C GLY A 385 7.61 16.59 -14.32
N VAL A 386 6.88 15.69 -14.95
CA VAL A 386 6.92 15.44 -16.40
C VAL A 386 5.49 15.41 -16.94
N PHE A 387 5.33 15.43 -18.25
CA PHE A 387 4.01 15.32 -18.85
C PHE A 387 3.60 13.85 -19.06
N LEU A 388 2.34 13.57 -18.72
CA LEU A 388 1.58 12.43 -19.21
C LEU A 388 0.73 12.93 -20.39
N ASP A 389 1.07 12.54 -21.61
CA ASP A 389 0.50 13.09 -22.85
C ASP A 389 -0.92 12.55 -23.13
N THR A 390 -1.87 13.03 -22.36
CA THR A 390 -3.30 12.65 -22.48
C THR A 390 -3.95 13.17 -23.75
N PRO A 391 -3.61 14.36 -24.32
CA PRO A 391 -4.23 14.82 -25.56
C PRO A 391 -4.08 13.83 -26.72
N ARG A 392 -2.87 13.35 -26.98
CA ARG A 392 -2.64 12.37 -28.06
C ARG A 392 -3.27 11.00 -27.78
N LEU A 393 -3.36 10.60 -26.49
CA LEU A 393 -4.09 9.38 -26.14
C LEU A 393 -5.56 9.49 -26.56
N ILE A 394 -6.21 10.63 -26.26
CA ILE A 394 -7.64 10.86 -26.54
C ILE A 394 -7.87 11.07 -28.04
N GLU A 395 -6.95 11.74 -28.73
CA GLU A 395 -6.98 11.87 -30.20
C GLU A 395 -6.96 10.49 -30.89
N ASN A 396 -6.09 9.58 -30.42
CA ASN A 396 -5.97 8.22 -30.97
C ASN A 396 -7.12 7.28 -30.56
N ASP A 397 -7.76 7.53 -29.41
CA ASP A 397 -8.85 6.73 -28.86
C ASP A 397 -9.86 7.63 -28.15
N PRO A 398 -10.80 8.25 -28.91
CA PRO A 398 -11.80 9.18 -28.36
C PRO A 398 -12.70 8.56 -27.27
N ASP A 399 -12.86 7.24 -27.26
CA ASP A 399 -13.65 6.52 -26.28
C ASP A 399 -12.88 6.13 -25.00
N VAL A 400 -11.60 6.49 -24.90
CA VAL A 400 -10.73 6.07 -23.80
C VAL A 400 -11.24 6.55 -22.44
N LEU A 401 -11.81 7.76 -22.33
CA LEU A 401 -12.36 8.29 -21.08
C LEU A 401 -13.60 7.54 -20.60
N ASN A 402 -14.33 6.86 -21.49
CA ASN A 402 -15.45 5.97 -21.10
C ASN A 402 -14.98 4.70 -20.40
N ARG A 403 -13.70 4.31 -20.60
CA ARG A 403 -13.06 3.15 -19.96
C ARG A 403 -12.16 3.54 -18.79
N LEU A 404 -11.60 4.74 -18.83
CA LEU A 404 -10.70 5.32 -17.82
C LEU A 404 -11.38 6.52 -17.16
N VAL A 405 -12.49 6.26 -16.48
CA VAL A 405 -13.35 7.28 -15.88
C VAL A 405 -12.60 8.09 -14.81
N THR A 406 -11.71 7.43 -14.06
CA THR A 406 -10.90 8.10 -13.02
C THR A 406 -9.96 9.13 -13.60
N LEU A 407 -9.40 8.93 -14.81
CA LEU A 407 -8.58 9.93 -15.50
C LEU A 407 -9.37 11.21 -15.73
N GLY A 408 -10.61 11.09 -16.25
CA GLY A 408 -11.49 12.24 -16.47
C GLY A 408 -11.81 12.99 -15.17
N HIS A 409 -12.10 12.25 -14.08
CA HIS A 409 -12.37 12.84 -12.77
C HIS A 409 -11.14 13.56 -12.19
N VAL A 410 -9.95 12.99 -12.30
CA VAL A 410 -8.71 13.60 -11.81
C VAL A 410 -8.39 14.86 -12.63
N ALA A 411 -8.45 14.78 -13.96
CA ALA A 411 -8.23 15.94 -14.83
C ALA A 411 -9.21 17.08 -14.53
N HIS A 412 -10.50 16.78 -14.35
CA HIS A 412 -11.49 17.77 -13.93
C HIS A 412 -11.14 18.44 -12.60
N LYS A 413 -10.72 17.65 -11.59
CA LYS A 413 -10.24 18.20 -10.30
C LYS A 413 -9.00 19.06 -10.47
N CYS A 414 -8.11 18.73 -11.41
CA CYS A 414 -6.95 19.55 -11.75
C CYS A 414 -7.31 20.83 -12.51
N GLY A 415 -8.57 20.99 -12.93
CA GLY A 415 -9.03 22.14 -13.70
C GLY A 415 -8.57 22.14 -15.16
N ILE A 416 -8.23 20.96 -15.72
CA ILE A 416 -7.77 20.82 -17.11
C ILE A 416 -8.72 19.94 -17.92
N ASP A 417 -8.74 20.19 -19.23
CA ASP A 417 -9.31 19.26 -20.22
C ASP A 417 -8.18 18.33 -20.70
N PRO A 418 -8.24 17.02 -20.38
CA PRO A 418 -7.18 16.09 -20.76
C PRO A 418 -7.08 15.85 -22.27
N ALA A 419 -8.06 16.30 -23.07
CA ALA A 419 -7.97 16.29 -24.53
C ALA A 419 -7.16 17.48 -25.09
N VAL A 420 -6.91 18.51 -24.29
CA VAL A 420 -6.25 19.76 -24.70
C VAL A 420 -4.92 19.95 -23.99
N GLU A 421 -4.87 19.63 -22.68
CA GLU A 421 -3.69 19.80 -21.83
C GLU A 421 -3.21 18.46 -21.27
N PRO A 422 -1.89 18.19 -21.28
CA PRO A 422 -1.33 17.01 -20.64
C PRO A 422 -1.43 17.12 -19.11
N VAL A 423 -1.53 15.98 -18.41
CA VAL A 423 -1.46 15.99 -16.96
C VAL A 423 0.01 16.06 -16.53
N MET A 424 0.34 16.98 -15.64
CA MET A 424 1.67 17.04 -15.02
C MET A 424 1.74 16.05 -13.88
N ILE A 425 2.74 15.15 -13.92
CA ILE A 425 2.88 14.04 -12.97
C ILE A 425 4.28 13.99 -12.35
N HIS A 426 4.34 13.41 -11.14
CA HIS A 426 5.58 13.11 -10.40
C HIS A 426 5.40 11.78 -9.65
N PRO A 427 6.48 11.01 -9.38
CA PRO A 427 6.37 9.80 -8.56
C PRO A 427 5.77 10.09 -7.18
N THR A 428 4.87 9.22 -6.75
CA THR A 428 4.17 9.33 -5.47
C THR A 428 4.36 8.08 -4.62
N LEU A 429 4.51 8.22 -3.31
CA LEU A 429 4.60 7.10 -2.38
C LEU A 429 3.28 6.32 -2.41
N HIS A 430 3.35 5.03 -2.74
CA HIS A 430 2.16 4.26 -3.12
C HIS A 430 1.98 2.96 -2.34
N TYR A 431 3.06 2.21 -2.06
CA TYR A 431 2.96 0.90 -1.44
C TYR A 431 4.21 0.58 -0.62
N GLN A 432 4.00 -0.03 0.56
CA GLN A 432 5.08 -0.58 1.37
C GLN A 432 5.33 -2.03 0.93
N ASN A 433 6.52 -2.32 0.36
CA ASN A 433 6.84 -3.68 -0.10
C ASN A 433 7.21 -4.61 1.05
N GLY A 434 7.85 -4.06 2.08
CA GLY A 434 8.22 -4.79 3.30
C GLY A 434 7.17 -4.69 4.40
N GLY A 435 7.37 -5.43 5.49
CA GLY A 435 6.45 -5.46 6.63
C GLY A 435 6.73 -6.62 7.56
N VAL A 436 5.71 -7.08 8.29
CA VAL A 436 5.81 -8.21 9.21
C VAL A 436 6.09 -9.50 8.44
N GLU A 437 7.11 -10.24 8.89
CA GLU A 437 7.47 -11.53 8.30
C GLU A 437 6.43 -12.59 8.64
N ILE A 438 5.93 -13.29 7.60
CA ILE A 438 4.90 -14.32 7.72
C ILE A 438 5.33 -15.64 7.07
N ASN A 439 4.63 -16.71 7.42
CA ASN A 439 4.64 -17.98 6.71
C ASN A 439 3.46 -18.10 5.72
N GLY A 440 3.29 -19.25 5.08
CA GLY A 440 2.23 -19.51 4.10
C GLY A 440 0.79 -19.42 4.64
N ASP A 441 0.60 -19.48 5.95
CA ASP A 441 -0.70 -19.36 6.63
C ASP A 441 -0.90 -17.96 7.25
N GLY A 442 -0.02 -17.00 6.95
CA GLY A 442 -0.07 -15.66 7.52
C GLY A 442 0.41 -15.58 8.97
N ALA A 443 0.90 -16.68 9.57
CA ALA A 443 1.40 -16.69 10.93
C ALA A 443 2.77 -16.02 11.03
N THR A 444 2.96 -15.22 12.08
CA THR A 444 4.24 -14.60 12.43
C THR A 444 5.10 -15.50 13.32
N CYS A 445 6.28 -15.03 13.74
CA CYS A 445 7.09 -15.73 14.76
C CYS A 445 6.51 -15.59 16.18
N VAL A 446 5.51 -14.73 16.39
CA VAL A 446 4.79 -14.58 17.66
C VAL A 446 3.54 -15.46 17.64
N GLU A 447 3.47 -16.45 18.52
CA GLU A 447 2.31 -17.35 18.61
C GLU A 447 1.02 -16.55 18.86
N GLY A 448 -0.06 -16.92 18.15
CA GLY A 448 -1.36 -16.23 18.23
C GLY A 448 -1.46 -14.95 17.38
N LEU A 449 -0.36 -14.52 16.73
CA LEU A 449 -0.34 -13.36 15.85
C LEU A 449 -0.20 -13.75 14.39
N TYR A 450 -1.17 -13.32 13.59
CA TYR A 450 -1.24 -13.48 12.14
C TYR A 450 -1.27 -12.12 11.46
N CYS A 451 -0.80 -12.04 10.22
CA CYS A 451 -0.83 -10.81 9.43
C CYS A 451 -1.25 -11.10 7.99
N ALA A 452 -1.91 -10.13 7.34
CA ALA A 452 -2.30 -10.22 5.94
C ALA A 452 -2.35 -8.85 5.26
N GLY A 453 -2.03 -8.80 3.97
CA GLY A 453 -2.02 -7.59 3.14
C GLY A 453 -0.79 -6.71 3.37
N GLU A 454 -0.89 -5.42 3.08
CA GLU A 454 0.24 -4.49 3.01
C GLU A 454 1.04 -4.31 4.32
N VAL A 455 0.54 -4.80 5.45
CA VAL A 455 1.31 -4.85 6.71
C VAL A 455 2.38 -5.94 6.68
N THR A 456 2.34 -6.88 5.71
CA THR A 456 3.26 -8.03 5.60
C THR A 456 4.44 -7.75 4.69
N GLY A 457 5.56 -8.45 4.93
CA GLY A 457 6.76 -8.42 4.10
C GLY A 457 7.12 -9.78 3.51
N GLY A 458 7.94 -9.76 2.46
CA GLY A 458 8.49 -10.97 1.83
C GLY A 458 7.68 -11.54 0.66
N ILE A 459 6.50 -11.01 0.34
CA ILE A 459 5.69 -11.46 -0.80
C ILE A 459 6.15 -10.78 -2.11
N HIS A 460 6.27 -9.46 -2.08
CA HIS A 460 6.48 -8.65 -3.28
C HIS A 460 7.95 -8.32 -3.57
N GLY A 461 8.86 -8.78 -2.72
CA GLY A 461 10.27 -8.43 -2.83
C GLY A 461 10.48 -6.91 -2.72
N ARG A 462 11.28 -6.33 -3.63
CA ARG A 462 11.60 -4.90 -3.58
C ARG A 462 10.77 -4.03 -4.54
N ASN A 463 9.88 -4.64 -5.33
CA ASN A 463 8.99 -3.90 -6.25
C ASN A 463 7.78 -4.76 -6.59
N ARG A 464 6.59 -4.34 -6.16
CA ARG A 464 5.33 -5.06 -6.38
C ARG A 464 4.80 -4.86 -7.80
N LEU A 465 4.42 -5.93 -8.48
CA LEU A 465 3.69 -5.86 -9.75
C LEU A 465 2.24 -5.40 -9.54
N MET A 466 1.72 -4.60 -10.47
CA MET A 466 0.33 -4.16 -10.47
C MET A 466 -0.62 -5.36 -10.39
N GLY A 467 -1.63 -5.29 -9.55
CA GLY A 467 -2.64 -6.34 -9.36
C GLY A 467 -2.29 -7.42 -8.35
N ASN A 468 -1.00 -7.63 -8.02
CA ASN A 468 -0.62 -8.58 -6.97
C ASN A 468 -1.02 -8.15 -5.57
N ALA A 469 -1.15 -6.84 -5.27
CA ALA A 469 -1.63 -6.42 -3.95
C ALA A 469 -3.09 -6.82 -3.70
N LEU A 470 -3.97 -6.69 -4.71
CA LEU A 470 -5.36 -7.12 -4.56
C LEU A 470 -5.47 -8.65 -4.49
N LEU A 471 -4.55 -9.40 -5.12
CA LEU A 471 -4.47 -10.85 -4.98
C LEU A 471 -3.96 -11.24 -3.59
N ASP A 472 -2.88 -10.61 -3.12
CA ASP A 472 -2.27 -10.82 -1.82
C ASP A 472 -3.29 -10.67 -0.68
N ILE A 473 -4.03 -9.56 -0.64
CA ILE A 473 -5.02 -9.31 0.42
C ILE A 473 -6.11 -10.39 0.48
N ILE A 474 -6.49 -10.98 -0.65
CA ILE A 474 -7.49 -12.06 -0.66
C ILE A 474 -6.85 -13.40 -0.32
N SER A 475 -5.70 -13.73 -0.91
CA SER A 475 -5.00 -14.98 -0.66
C SER A 475 -4.60 -15.12 0.82
N PHE A 476 -3.77 -14.19 1.31
CA PHE A 476 -3.27 -14.26 2.69
C PHE A 476 -4.32 -13.83 3.72
N GLY A 477 -5.28 -12.96 3.37
CA GLY A 477 -6.42 -12.68 4.24
C GLY A 477 -7.20 -13.94 4.58
N ARG A 478 -7.58 -14.71 3.58
CA ARG A 478 -8.31 -15.97 3.76
C ARG A 478 -7.49 -17.02 4.50
N ARG A 479 -6.19 -17.14 4.20
CA ARG A 479 -5.30 -18.08 4.90
C ARG A 479 -5.13 -17.73 6.36
N ALA A 480 -4.82 -16.46 6.66
CA ALA A 480 -4.65 -15.98 8.03
C ALA A 480 -5.94 -16.15 8.86
N GLY A 481 -7.10 -15.80 8.29
CA GLY A 481 -8.39 -15.98 8.96
C GLY A 481 -8.68 -17.45 9.30
N LYS A 482 -8.50 -18.35 8.33
CA LYS A 482 -8.70 -19.79 8.53
C LYS A 482 -7.72 -20.37 9.56
N ALA A 483 -6.44 -19.98 9.50
CA ALA A 483 -5.42 -20.46 10.44
C ALA A 483 -5.67 -19.92 11.85
N ALA A 484 -6.05 -18.65 11.99
CA ALA A 484 -6.40 -18.02 13.26
C ALA A 484 -7.60 -18.71 13.93
N ALA A 485 -8.62 -19.08 13.16
CA ALA A 485 -9.78 -19.84 13.66
C ALA A 485 -9.39 -21.21 14.22
N GLY A 486 -8.34 -21.84 13.65
CA GLY A 486 -7.79 -23.11 14.12
C GLY A 486 -6.92 -23.01 15.40
N CYS A 487 -6.71 -21.82 15.95
CA CYS A 487 -5.91 -21.64 17.16
C CYS A 487 -6.54 -22.37 18.36
N GLY A 488 -5.80 -23.31 18.94
CA GLY A 488 -6.30 -24.23 19.97
C GLY A 488 -6.39 -23.66 21.40
N LEU A 489 -6.14 -22.38 21.62
CA LEU A 489 -6.17 -21.76 22.96
C LEU A 489 -7.60 -21.72 23.51
N PRO A 490 -7.85 -22.18 24.75
CA PRO A 490 -9.15 -22.07 25.37
C PRO A 490 -9.40 -20.62 25.81
N LEU A 491 -10.45 -19.98 25.28
CA LEU A 491 -10.78 -18.57 25.52
C LEU A 491 -10.86 -18.18 27.01
N LYS A 492 -11.37 -19.08 27.86
CA LYS A 492 -11.46 -18.85 29.32
C LYS A 492 -10.12 -18.67 30.03
N LYS A 493 -9.01 -19.10 29.41
CA LYS A 493 -7.64 -18.97 29.93
C LYS A 493 -6.88 -17.80 29.33
N VAL A 494 -7.46 -17.12 28.36
CA VAL A 494 -6.81 -15.98 27.72
C VAL A 494 -6.82 -14.79 28.69
N ARG A 495 -5.63 -14.37 29.09
CA ARG A 495 -5.38 -13.16 29.88
C ARG A 495 -4.14 -12.51 29.30
N GLY A 496 -4.22 -11.25 28.96
CA GLY A 496 -3.12 -10.50 28.38
C GLY A 496 -2.81 -9.23 29.14
N GLY A 497 -1.59 -8.77 28.98
CA GLY A 497 -1.08 -7.51 29.48
C GLY A 497 -0.12 -6.87 28.47
N VAL A 498 0.58 -5.83 28.90
CA VAL A 498 1.50 -5.05 28.07
C VAL A 498 2.98 -5.25 28.49
N GLY A 499 3.31 -6.41 29.02
CA GLY A 499 4.67 -6.71 29.48
C GLY A 499 5.75 -6.49 28.42
N HIS A 500 5.48 -6.86 27.19
CA HIS A 500 6.36 -6.66 26.02
C HIS A 500 6.68 -5.16 25.76
N VAL A 501 5.76 -4.26 26.06
CA VAL A 501 5.98 -2.81 25.94
C VAL A 501 7.05 -2.36 26.94
N HIS A 502 6.96 -2.80 28.19
CA HIS A 502 7.96 -2.50 29.22
C HIS A 502 9.32 -3.14 28.89
N ASP A 503 9.33 -4.32 28.25
CA ASP A 503 10.57 -4.98 27.82
C ASP A 503 11.31 -4.13 26.78
N LEU A 504 10.62 -3.64 25.74
CA LEU A 504 11.20 -2.77 24.73
C LEU A 504 11.67 -1.43 25.32
N GLN A 505 10.89 -0.83 26.23
CA GLN A 505 11.29 0.41 26.91
C GLN A 505 12.58 0.22 27.74
N ARG A 506 12.72 -0.93 28.43
CA ARG A 506 13.95 -1.28 29.14
C ARG A 506 15.12 -1.45 28.18
N GLU A 507 14.88 -2.04 27.01
CA GLU A 507 15.92 -2.18 25.97
C GLU A 507 16.34 -0.82 25.43
N MET A 508 15.39 0.09 25.14
CA MET A 508 15.68 1.49 24.76
C MET A 508 16.57 2.18 25.80
N THR A 509 16.20 2.09 27.07
CA THR A 509 16.95 2.71 28.17
C THR A 509 18.38 2.16 28.26
N ARG A 510 18.56 0.83 28.14
CA ARG A 510 19.89 0.18 28.16
C ARG A 510 20.75 0.61 26.97
N ALA A 511 20.13 0.83 25.82
CA ALA A 511 20.81 1.30 24.60
C ALA A 511 21.05 2.81 24.58
N GLY A 512 20.64 3.56 25.62
CA GLY A 512 20.74 5.02 25.67
C GLY A 512 19.90 5.75 24.65
N LEU A 513 18.81 5.12 24.18
CA LEU A 513 17.91 5.69 23.19
C LEU A 513 16.82 6.50 23.87
N THR A 514 16.54 7.66 23.30
CA THR A 514 15.42 8.55 23.70
C THR A 514 14.53 8.79 22.48
N SER A 515 13.24 8.98 22.69
CA SER A 515 12.30 9.36 21.65
C SER A 515 11.33 10.38 22.22
N ASP A 516 10.98 11.38 21.43
CA ASP A 516 9.90 12.35 21.69
C ASP A 516 8.60 11.96 20.96
N ILE A 517 8.65 10.86 20.19
CA ILE A 517 7.54 10.34 19.38
C ILE A 517 6.75 9.31 20.20
N LYS A 518 5.43 9.39 20.11
CA LYS A 518 4.50 8.35 20.55
C LYS A 518 3.88 7.66 19.34
N ALA A 519 3.81 6.33 19.36
CA ALA A 519 3.16 5.54 18.32
C ALA A 519 2.33 4.39 18.95
N PRO A 520 1.35 3.85 18.22
CA PRO A 520 0.97 4.16 16.84
C PRO A 520 0.47 5.60 16.67
N VAL A 521 0.72 6.16 15.47
CA VAL A 521 0.35 7.57 15.19
C VAL A 521 -1.16 7.73 15.07
N LEU A 522 -1.86 6.70 14.66
CA LEU A 522 -3.29 6.59 14.39
C LEU A 522 -3.77 7.50 13.26
N TYR A 523 -3.61 8.82 13.41
CA TYR A 523 -3.99 9.81 12.41
C TYR A 523 -2.84 10.79 12.17
N PRO A 524 -2.55 11.13 10.90
CA PRO A 524 -1.56 12.15 10.61
C PRO A 524 -2.03 13.51 11.15
N ASP A 525 -1.14 14.21 11.83
CA ASP A 525 -1.41 15.57 12.32
C ASP A 525 -1.08 16.60 11.24
N TYR A 526 -2.02 16.83 10.34
CA TYR A 526 -1.86 17.83 9.27
C TYR A 526 -1.82 19.28 9.78
N GLY A 527 -2.19 19.54 11.05
CA GLY A 527 -2.07 20.85 11.66
C GLY A 527 -0.62 21.26 11.96
N LYS A 528 0.27 20.27 12.08
CA LYS A 528 1.73 20.44 12.23
C LYS A 528 2.49 20.24 10.93
N PHE A 529 1.82 19.85 9.87
CA PHE A 529 2.41 19.64 8.56
C PHE A 529 2.42 20.97 7.83
N ASP A 530 3.53 21.72 7.97
CA ASP A 530 3.72 22.90 7.14
C ASP A 530 4.13 22.45 5.74
N LEU A 531 3.15 22.41 4.84
CA LEU A 531 3.36 22.16 3.42
C LEU A 531 4.41 23.11 2.81
N ARG A 532 4.61 24.30 3.42
CA ARG A 532 5.58 25.30 2.99
C ARG A 532 7.00 24.93 3.38
N GLU A 533 7.23 24.36 4.57
CA GLU A 533 8.55 23.87 4.97
C GLU A 533 9.00 22.69 4.11
N HIS A 534 8.09 21.77 3.75
CA HIS A 534 8.40 20.63 2.90
C HIS A 534 8.54 20.98 1.42
N ALA A 535 7.83 22.00 0.95
CA ALA A 535 7.96 22.52 -0.40
C ALA A 535 9.11 23.53 -0.58
N GLY A 536 9.89 23.82 0.49
CA GLY A 536 10.97 24.81 0.44
C GLY A 536 10.49 26.26 0.32
N LEU A 537 9.21 26.53 0.58
CA LEU A 537 8.62 27.85 0.53
C LEU A 537 8.75 28.51 1.92
N GLN A 538 9.87 29.18 2.19
CA GLN A 538 9.97 30.10 3.32
C GLN A 538 9.15 31.35 3.07
N GLU A 539 8.39 31.81 4.08
CA GLU A 539 7.70 33.10 4.05
C GLU A 539 8.69 34.21 3.73
N GLN A 540 8.46 34.95 2.65
CA GLN A 540 9.00 36.28 2.53
C GLN A 540 8.27 37.13 3.58
N GLN A 541 8.97 37.42 4.67
CA GLN A 541 8.51 38.42 5.61
C GLN A 541 8.40 39.76 4.86
N SER A 542 7.17 40.21 4.67
CA SER A 542 6.84 41.59 4.23
C SER A 542 7.01 42.59 5.36
#